data_1904dba72d41e020abff158847c80460
#
_entry.id   1904dba72d41e020abff158847c80460
#
_cell.length_a   1.000
_cell.length_b   1.000
_cell.length_c   1.000
_cell.angle_alpha   90.00
_cell.angle_beta   90.00
_cell.angle_gamma   90.00
#
_symmetry.space_group_name_H-M   'P 1'
#
loop_
_entity.id
_entity.type
_entity.pdbx_description
1 polymer ?
#
loop_
_entity_poly.entity_id
_entity_poly.type
_entity_poly.pdbx_seq_one_letter_code
_entity_poly.pdbx_strand_id
1 'polypeptide(L)'
;FPLVRYRTRDITRLIPEPCRCGRTHIRMGRVTGRSDDMLIIRGVNVFPSQVEAVLVGVEGLEPHYRLIVDREGTLDTLEIQVELSEKLFSGSGEIRALQNIELQLKKDMKDYLGINAIVKLVEPRTIERSEGKASRVIDRRVL
;
A
#
# COMPACT_ATOMS: atom_id res chain seq x y z
N PHE A 1 -6.19 -29.74 14.63
CA PHE A 1 -5.93 -30.02 13.21
C PHE A 1 -4.50 -29.56 12.87
N PRO A 2 -3.53 -30.47 12.69
CA PRO A 2 -2.15 -30.08 12.40
C PRO A 2 -2.04 -29.58 10.95
N LEU A 3 -1.70 -28.31 10.78
CA LEU A 3 -1.37 -27.72 9.48
C LEU A 3 0.13 -27.90 9.21
N VAL A 4 0.47 -28.95 8.47
CA VAL A 4 1.87 -29.22 8.09
C VAL A 4 2.12 -28.60 6.72
N ARG A 5 3.20 -27.79 6.59
CA ARG A 5 3.64 -27.16 5.34
C ARG A 5 2.58 -26.25 4.68
N TYR A 6 1.77 -25.59 5.50
CA TYR A 6 0.81 -24.61 5.00
C TYR A 6 1.53 -23.43 4.35
N ARG A 7 1.20 -23.14 3.09
CA ARG A 7 1.80 -22.04 2.34
C ARG A 7 1.07 -20.75 2.67
N THR A 8 1.64 -19.92 3.55
CA THR A 8 1.04 -18.65 4.00
C THR A 8 1.11 -17.55 2.94
N ARG A 9 2.06 -17.67 1.99
CA ARG A 9 2.42 -16.66 0.98
C ARG A 9 3.03 -15.38 1.56
N ASP A 10 3.38 -15.37 2.83
CA ASP A 10 4.05 -14.25 3.45
C ASP A 10 5.50 -14.15 2.99
N ILE A 11 5.97 -12.91 2.80
CA ILE A 11 7.35 -12.60 2.46
C ILE A 11 8.07 -12.16 3.73
N THR A 12 9.11 -12.89 4.08
CA THR A 12 9.95 -12.63 5.25
C THR A 12 11.38 -13.08 5.00
N ARG A 13 12.28 -12.81 5.91
CA ARG A 13 13.64 -13.35 5.91
C ARG A 13 13.86 -14.29 7.07
N LEU A 14 14.66 -15.32 6.85
CA LEU A 14 15.13 -16.21 7.92
C LEU A 14 16.35 -15.57 8.60
N ILE A 15 16.43 -15.73 9.91
CA ILE A 15 17.51 -15.23 10.77
C ILE A 15 18.18 -16.44 11.41
N PRO A 16 19.29 -16.94 10.82
CA PRO A 16 19.96 -18.15 11.29
C PRO A 16 20.83 -17.93 12.53
N GLU A 17 21.19 -16.68 12.83
CA GLU A 17 22.07 -16.36 13.97
C GLU A 17 21.44 -16.81 15.29
N PRO A 18 22.27 -17.28 16.26
CA PRO A 18 21.79 -17.71 17.56
C PRO A 18 20.98 -16.60 18.28
N CYS A 19 19.90 -16.98 18.93
CA CYS A 19 19.14 -16.03 19.74
C CYS A 19 19.84 -15.77 21.08
N ARG A 20 19.85 -14.52 21.51
CA ARG A 20 20.40 -14.14 22.84
C ARG A 20 19.75 -14.87 24.02
N CYS A 21 18.55 -15.42 23.82
CA CYS A 21 17.85 -16.24 24.83
C CYS A 21 18.26 -17.71 24.85
N GLY A 22 19.26 -18.12 24.04
CA GLY A 22 19.78 -19.51 23.99
C GLY A 22 18.98 -20.47 23.12
N ARG A 23 17.91 -20.04 22.47
CA ARG A 23 17.14 -20.90 21.56
C ARG A 23 17.93 -21.17 20.27
N THR A 24 17.86 -22.43 19.80
CA THR A 24 18.65 -22.93 18.66
C THR A 24 17.91 -22.97 17.33
N HIS A 25 16.56 -22.79 17.34
CA HIS A 25 15.79 -22.80 16.09
C HIS A 25 15.96 -21.50 15.31
N ILE A 26 15.88 -21.59 13.97
CA ILE A 26 15.90 -20.46 13.06
C ILE A 26 14.71 -19.56 13.37
N ARG A 27 14.97 -18.26 13.47
CA ARG A 27 13.96 -17.23 13.66
C ARG A 27 13.48 -16.70 12.33
N MET A 28 12.28 -16.18 12.32
CA MET A 28 11.67 -15.46 11.18
C MET A 28 11.68 -13.97 11.49
N GLY A 29 12.04 -13.16 10.53
CA GLY A 29 11.90 -11.71 10.58
C GLY A 29 10.43 -11.27 10.57
N ARG A 30 10.19 -9.98 10.70
CA ARG A 30 8.84 -9.43 10.50
C ARG A 30 8.39 -9.70 9.07
N VAL A 31 7.11 -10.03 8.88
CA VAL A 31 6.49 -10.14 7.56
C VAL A 31 6.50 -8.75 6.90
N THR A 32 7.01 -8.67 5.67
CA THR A 32 7.15 -7.43 4.90
C THR A 32 6.06 -7.26 3.84
N GLY A 33 5.37 -8.35 3.50
CA GLY A 33 4.28 -8.35 2.53
C GLY A 33 3.83 -9.78 2.23
N ARG A 34 2.96 -9.92 1.24
CA ARG A 34 2.48 -11.23 0.75
C ARG A 34 2.72 -11.35 -0.74
N SER A 35 3.12 -12.53 -1.20
CA SER A 35 3.40 -12.79 -2.61
C SER A 35 2.15 -12.77 -3.49
N ASP A 36 0.97 -12.97 -2.91
CA ASP A 36 -0.32 -12.93 -3.60
C ASP A 36 -0.96 -11.54 -3.66
N ASP A 37 -0.42 -10.56 -2.91
CA ASP A 37 -0.83 -9.16 -2.96
C ASP A 37 0.01 -8.34 -3.95
N MET A 38 0.98 -8.97 -4.62
CA MET A 38 1.88 -8.32 -5.57
C MET A 38 1.15 -7.93 -6.86
N LEU A 39 1.25 -6.67 -7.21
CA LEU A 39 0.77 -6.12 -8.48
C LEU A 39 1.96 -5.96 -9.43
N ILE A 40 1.78 -6.31 -10.70
CA ILE A 40 2.76 -6.02 -11.74
C ILE A 40 2.22 -4.87 -12.58
N ILE A 41 2.88 -3.72 -12.49
CA ILE A 41 2.49 -2.49 -13.19
C ILE A 41 3.63 -2.07 -14.11
N ARG A 42 3.43 -2.14 -15.41
CA ARG A 42 4.49 -1.82 -16.41
C ARG A 42 5.80 -2.56 -16.16
N GLY A 43 5.74 -3.83 -15.74
CA GLY A 43 6.91 -4.66 -15.43
C GLY A 43 7.55 -4.41 -14.06
N VAL A 44 7.00 -3.50 -13.25
CA VAL A 44 7.47 -3.25 -11.88
C VAL A 44 6.56 -3.96 -10.88
N ASN A 45 7.18 -4.64 -9.91
CA ASN A 45 6.46 -5.28 -8.81
C ASN A 45 6.11 -4.25 -7.75
N VAL A 46 4.82 -4.05 -7.51
CA VAL A 46 4.27 -3.13 -6.52
C VAL A 46 3.51 -3.89 -5.46
N PHE A 47 3.82 -3.63 -4.20
CA PHE A 47 3.11 -4.22 -3.06
C PHE A 47 2.26 -3.15 -2.36
N PRO A 48 1.00 -3.44 -1.98
CA PRO A 48 0.18 -2.50 -1.21
C PRO A 48 0.86 -2.00 0.06
N SER A 49 1.68 -2.84 0.72
CA SER A 49 2.47 -2.46 1.90
C SER A 49 3.50 -1.36 1.62
N GLN A 50 4.02 -1.27 0.39
CA GLN A 50 4.93 -0.20 -0.01
C GLN A 50 4.18 1.13 -0.12
N VAL A 51 2.98 1.11 -0.70
CA VAL A 51 2.11 2.29 -0.77
C VAL A 51 1.75 2.77 0.64
N GLU A 52 1.34 1.84 1.52
CA GLU A 52 1.01 2.13 2.91
C GLU A 52 2.19 2.79 3.67
N ALA A 53 3.40 2.30 3.45
CA ALA A 53 4.60 2.87 4.08
C ALA A 53 4.84 4.34 3.72
N VAL A 54 4.52 4.73 2.49
CA VAL A 54 4.60 6.14 2.05
C VAL A 54 3.47 6.95 2.67
N LEU A 55 2.22 6.44 2.66
CA LEU A 55 1.05 7.17 3.15
C LEU A 55 1.12 7.47 4.66
N VAL A 56 1.61 6.53 5.47
CA VAL A 56 1.75 6.70 6.93
C VAL A 56 2.67 7.85 7.31
N GLY A 57 3.61 8.23 6.45
CA GLY A 57 4.53 9.34 6.68
C GLY A 57 3.95 10.73 6.42
N VAL A 58 2.73 10.85 5.89
CA VAL A 58 2.15 12.12 5.46
C VAL A 58 1.05 12.57 6.43
N GLU A 59 1.25 13.73 7.06
CA GLU A 59 0.25 14.32 7.95
C GLU A 59 -1.00 14.76 7.18
N GLY A 60 -2.16 14.58 7.80
CA GLY A 60 -3.45 14.99 7.22
C GLY A 60 -4.15 13.92 6.39
N LEU A 61 -3.55 12.73 6.27
CA LEU A 61 -4.18 11.58 5.62
C LEU A 61 -4.71 10.57 6.65
N GLU A 62 -5.79 9.88 6.28
CA GLU A 62 -6.27 8.71 7.02
C GLU A 62 -5.58 7.43 6.49
N PRO A 63 -5.46 6.36 7.31
CA PRO A 63 -4.84 5.10 6.89
C PRO A 63 -5.74 4.28 5.94
N HIS A 64 -6.67 4.96 5.28
CA HIS A 64 -7.62 4.35 4.37
C HIS A 64 -7.29 4.74 2.94
N TYR A 65 -6.94 3.73 2.16
CA TYR A 65 -6.58 3.92 0.76
C TYR A 65 -7.08 2.77 -0.10
N ARG A 66 -7.18 3.02 -1.41
CA ARG A 66 -7.55 2.06 -2.43
C ARG A 66 -6.61 2.19 -3.62
N LEU A 67 -6.18 1.06 -4.13
CA LEU A 67 -5.39 0.96 -5.35
C LEU A 67 -6.29 0.52 -6.50
N ILE A 68 -6.33 1.27 -7.56
CA ILE A 68 -7.06 0.92 -8.76
C ILE A 68 -6.04 0.71 -9.87
N VAL A 69 -6.01 -0.51 -10.38
CA VAL A 69 -5.18 -0.87 -11.53
C VAL A 69 -6.08 -0.93 -12.75
N ASP A 70 -5.70 -0.21 -13.78
CA ASP A 70 -6.43 -0.17 -15.05
C ASP A 70 -5.45 -0.28 -16.21
N ARG A 71 -5.96 -0.41 -17.42
CA ARG A 71 -5.16 -0.47 -18.64
C ARG A 71 -5.70 0.52 -19.68
N GLU A 72 -4.86 1.48 -20.02
CA GLU A 72 -5.13 2.43 -21.10
C GLU A 72 -4.32 2.04 -22.34
N GLY A 73 -5.00 1.47 -23.33
CA GLY A 73 -4.34 0.93 -24.52
C GLY A 73 -3.42 -0.24 -24.15
N THR A 74 -2.11 -0.05 -24.28
CA THR A 74 -1.09 -1.07 -23.96
C THR A 74 -0.41 -0.88 -22.61
N LEU A 75 -0.69 0.21 -21.92
CA LEU A 75 -0.01 0.58 -20.69
C LEU A 75 -0.92 0.43 -19.47
N ASP A 76 -0.40 -0.25 -18.44
CA ASP A 76 -1.06 -0.31 -17.15
C ASP A 76 -0.95 1.04 -16.44
N THR A 77 -2.02 1.44 -15.77
CA THR A 77 -2.09 2.63 -14.91
C THR A 77 -2.35 2.23 -13.47
N LEU A 78 -1.76 2.95 -12.54
CA LEU A 78 -2.01 2.80 -11.11
C LEU A 78 -2.59 4.11 -10.58
N GLU A 79 -3.82 4.04 -10.09
CA GLU A 79 -4.45 5.13 -9.34
C GLU A 79 -4.46 4.77 -7.85
N ILE A 80 -4.05 5.71 -7.01
CA ILE A 80 -4.03 5.59 -5.56
C ILE A 80 -5.02 6.61 -5.01
N GLN A 81 -6.14 6.13 -4.47
CA GLN A 81 -7.11 6.95 -3.76
C GLN A 81 -6.80 6.88 -2.27
N VAL A 82 -6.68 8.02 -1.62
CA VAL A 82 -6.40 8.12 -0.17
C VAL A 82 -7.32 9.13 0.49
N GLU A 83 -7.85 8.78 1.65
CA GLU A 83 -8.76 9.65 2.40
C GLU A 83 -8.02 10.75 3.14
N LEU A 84 -8.59 11.94 3.08
CA LEU A 84 -8.21 13.07 3.92
C LEU A 84 -8.69 12.85 5.36
N SER A 85 -7.95 13.38 6.32
CA SER A 85 -8.44 13.44 7.69
C SER A 85 -9.62 14.43 7.83
N GLU A 86 -10.53 14.17 8.75
CA GLU A 86 -11.65 15.07 9.00
C GLU A 86 -11.18 16.50 9.36
N LYS A 87 -10.04 16.64 10.02
CA LYS A 87 -9.45 17.93 10.36
C LYS A 87 -9.03 18.73 9.13
N LEU A 88 -8.40 18.06 8.16
CA LEU A 88 -7.94 18.71 6.95
C LEU A 88 -9.10 19.03 5.99
N PHE A 89 -10.11 18.17 5.98
CA PHE A 89 -11.30 18.36 5.14
C PHE A 89 -12.25 19.44 5.70
N SER A 90 -12.49 19.50 7.01
CA SER A 90 -13.38 20.47 7.66
C SER A 90 -12.73 21.82 7.91
N GLY A 91 -11.41 21.86 8.02
CA GLY A 91 -10.66 23.10 8.06
C GLY A 91 -10.80 23.81 6.71
N SER A 92 -10.78 25.14 6.69
CA SER A 92 -10.61 25.93 5.46
C SER A 92 -9.24 25.66 4.84
N GLY A 93 -8.97 24.35 4.59
CA GLY A 93 -7.74 23.87 3.97
C GLY A 93 -7.57 24.61 2.64
N GLU A 94 -6.58 25.49 2.59
CA GLU A 94 -6.26 26.20 1.38
C GLU A 94 -6.09 25.16 0.28
N ILE A 95 -6.75 25.32 -0.85
CA ILE A 95 -6.62 24.46 -2.04
C ILE A 95 -5.14 24.17 -2.33
N ARG A 96 -4.27 25.16 -2.06
CA ARG A 96 -2.81 25.02 -2.15
C ARG A 96 -2.22 23.93 -1.23
N ALA A 97 -2.75 23.77 -0.01
CA ALA A 97 -2.26 22.73 0.90
C ALA A 97 -2.58 21.33 0.37
N LEU A 98 -3.79 21.13 -0.16
CA LEU A 98 -4.18 19.86 -0.79
C LEU A 98 -3.36 19.57 -2.03
N GLN A 99 -3.11 20.56 -2.87
CA GLN A 99 -2.25 20.43 -4.06
C GLN A 99 -0.81 20.07 -3.67
N ASN A 100 -0.27 20.67 -2.61
CA ASN A 100 1.07 20.36 -2.12
C ASN A 100 1.17 18.92 -1.62
N ILE A 101 0.18 18.44 -0.86
CA ILE A 101 0.11 17.05 -0.40
C ILE A 101 0.04 16.09 -1.59
N GLU A 102 -0.80 16.38 -2.58
CA GLU A 102 -0.92 15.56 -3.79
C GLU A 102 0.41 15.49 -4.57
N LEU A 103 1.07 16.63 -4.76
CA LEU A 103 2.37 16.71 -5.45
C LEU A 103 3.46 15.96 -4.68
N GLN A 104 3.50 16.13 -3.36
CA GLN A 104 4.45 15.43 -2.49
C GLN A 104 4.23 13.92 -2.59
N LEU A 105 2.99 13.46 -2.46
CA LEU A 105 2.65 12.03 -2.58
C LEU A 105 3.04 11.45 -3.94
N LYS A 106 2.77 12.17 -5.04
CA LYS A 106 3.16 11.73 -6.39
C LYS A 106 4.67 11.55 -6.49
N LYS A 107 5.43 12.48 -5.92
CA LYS A 107 6.88 12.40 -5.89
C LYS A 107 7.36 11.22 -5.04
N ASP A 108 6.88 11.10 -3.81
CA ASP A 108 7.30 10.04 -2.88
C ASP A 108 6.94 8.65 -3.41
N MET A 109 5.75 8.50 -4.02
CA MET A 109 5.35 7.26 -4.69
C MET A 109 6.27 6.92 -5.86
N LYS A 110 6.62 7.92 -6.68
CA LYS A 110 7.56 7.71 -7.79
C LYS A 110 8.94 7.29 -7.30
N ASP A 111 9.45 7.97 -6.27
CA ASP A 111 10.78 7.71 -5.72
C ASP A 111 10.85 6.32 -5.04
N TYR A 112 9.76 5.91 -4.39
CA TYR A 112 9.72 4.66 -3.64
C TYR A 112 9.30 3.44 -4.48
N LEU A 113 8.32 3.60 -5.39
CA LEU A 113 7.79 2.51 -6.22
C LEU A 113 8.50 2.40 -7.58
N GLY A 114 9.18 3.45 -8.03
CA GLY A 114 9.81 3.49 -9.35
C GLY A 114 8.83 3.70 -10.52
N ILE A 115 7.55 3.99 -10.24
CA ILE A 115 6.51 4.21 -11.26
C ILE A 115 5.75 5.50 -10.98
N ASN A 116 5.19 6.08 -12.05
CA ASN A 116 4.28 7.20 -11.91
C ASN A 116 2.88 6.67 -11.57
N ALA A 117 2.36 7.06 -10.41
CA ALA A 117 1.01 6.78 -9.98
C ALA A 117 0.13 8.05 -10.08
N ILE A 118 -1.15 7.86 -10.35
CA ILE A 118 -2.16 8.90 -10.25
C ILE A 118 -2.62 8.91 -8.78
N VAL A 119 -2.36 10.01 -8.07
CA VAL A 119 -2.81 10.16 -6.68
C VAL A 119 -4.09 11.00 -6.66
N LYS A 120 -5.11 10.52 -5.97
CA LYS A 120 -6.38 11.23 -5.75
C LYS A 120 -6.68 11.31 -4.26
N LEU A 121 -6.79 12.51 -3.76
CA LEU A 121 -7.28 12.77 -2.41
C LEU A 121 -8.81 12.71 -2.44
N VAL A 122 -9.40 11.90 -1.57
CA VAL A 122 -10.85 11.74 -1.48
C VAL A 122 -11.36 12.17 -0.10
N GLU A 123 -12.65 12.47 -0.04
CA GLU A 123 -13.31 12.88 1.22
C GLU A 123 -13.24 11.77 2.27
N PRO A 124 -13.26 12.12 3.56
CA PRO A 124 -13.34 11.16 4.65
C PRO A 124 -14.54 10.21 4.46
N ARG A 125 -14.35 8.92 4.76
CA ARG A 125 -15.38 7.86 4.67
C ARG A 125 -15.88 7.54 3.26
N THR A 126 -15.16 7.95 2.22
CA THR A 126 -15.49 7.59 0.82
C THR A 126 -15.08 6.15 0.50
N ILE A 127 -14.01 5.65 1.12
CA ILE A 127 -13.52 4.30 0.89
C ILE A 127 -14.27 3.35 1.81
N GLU A 128 -14.91 2.35 1.21
CA GLU A 128 -15.70 1.35 1.92
C GLU A 128 -14.87 0.63 3.00
N ARG A 129 -15.44 0.54 4.20
CA ARG A 129 -14.85 -0.18 5.32
C ARG A 129 -15.23 -1.65 5.22
N SER A 130 -14.29 -2.53 4.99
CA SER A 130 -14.54 -3.96 4.99
C SER A 130 -14.39 -4.53 6.39
N GLU A 131 -15.39 -5.26 6.86
CA GLU A 131 -15.26 -6.11 8.05
C GLU A 131 -14.36 -7.31 7.70
N GLY A 132 -13.11 -7.30 8.15
CA GLY A 132 -12.13 -8.35 7.87
C GLY A 132 -10.94 -7.88 7.02
N LYS A 133 -10.53 -8.67 6.02
CA LYS A 133 -9.44 -8.28 5.11
C LYS A 133 -9.91 -7.17 4.18
N ALA A 134 -9.37 -5.98 4.35
CA ALA A 134 -9.63 -4.87 3.45
C ALA A 134 -9.21 -5.23 2.02
N SER A 135 -10.16 -5.29 1.09
CA SER A 135 -9.86 -5.38 -0.33
C SER A 135 -9.37 -4.01 -0.80
N ARG A 136 -8.05 -3.79 -0.66
CA ARG A 136 -7.43 -2.51 -1.00
C ARG A 136 -7.13 -2.35 -2.48
N VAL A 137 -7.29 -3.42 -3.25
CA VAL A 137 -6.93 -3.47 -4.67
C VAL A 137 -8.17 -3.75 -5.51
N ILE A 138 -8.41 -2.92 -6.50
CA ILE A 138 -9.38 -3.13 -7.57
C ILE A 138 -8.59 -3.24 -8.87
N ASP A 139 -8.49 -4.45 -9.40
CA ASP A 139 -7.88 -4.68 -10.71
C ASP A 139 -8.98 -4.69 -11.77
N ARG A 140 -8.97 -3.69 -12.65
CA ARG A 140 -9.93 -3.53 -13.75
C ARG A 140 -9.39 -4.00 -15.09
N ARG A 141 -8.16 -4.50 -15.12
CA ARG A 141 -7.57 -4.99 -16.37
C ARG A 141 -8.34 -6.21 -16.84
N VAL A 142 -8.84 -6.14 -18.07
CA VAL A 142 -9.37 -7.33 -18.76
C VAL A 142 -8.15 -8.13 -19.22
N LEU A 143 -8.00 -9.34 -18.70
CA LEU A 143 -6.97 -10.32 -19.08
C LEU A 143 -7.40 -11.05 -20.34
#